data_e23eed7f71e02fb361363c33c9c0b49e
#
_entry.id   e23eed7f71e02fb361363c33c9c0b49e
#
_cell.length_a   1.000
_cell.length_b   1.000
_cell.length_c   1.000
_cell.angle_alpha   90.00
_cell.angle_beta   90.00
_cell.angle_gamma   90.00
#
_symmetry.space_group_name_H-M   'P 1'
#
loop_
_entity.id
_entity.type
_entity.pdbx_description
1 polymer ?
#
loop_
_entity_poly.entity_id
_entity_poly.type
_entity_poly.pdbx_seq_one_letter_code
_entity_poly.pdbx_strand_id
1 'polypeptide(L)'
;QLTRIELSFHRAISVLSISQVSVWVKSLNTQHRWVKLDFNACHKNDSNNFTLFIQPDVHCLTTKLLHFDVERFTQVRSELQLKIEFEQSLHISVSQCHILPILCLDTQGFTHFTYQDLTCSFYQPKASFQLHPLIICLHGAGEGGNNQSNILADKMAVTFANQLHQDMLDNPYILAPQCPSFWVDKFLLNGQYYYGERDYTAD
;
A
#
# COMPACT_ATOMS: atom_id res chain seq x y z
N GLN A 1 2.48 -4.37 -0.19
CA GLN A 1 3.07 -5.18 -1.27
C GLN A 1 2.17 -5.12 -2.50
N LEU A 2 2.76 -5.05 -3.70
CA LEU A 2 2.02 -5.21 -4.94
C LEU A 2 1.56 -6.68 -5.06
N THR A 3 0.26 -6.88 -5.12
CA THR A 3 -0.33 -8.24 -5.15
C THR A 3 -0.92 -8.60 -6.50
N ARG A 4 -1.25 -7.60 -7.33
CA ARG A 4 -1.84 -7.83 -8.65
C ARG A 4 -1.55 -6.67 -9.59
N ILE A 5 -1.26 -6.99 -10.84
CA ILE A 5 -1.26 -6.06 -11.96
C ILE A 5 -2.33 -6.54 -12.94
N GLU A 6 -3.16 -5.63 -13.39
CA GLU A 6 -4.23 -5.92 -14.33
C GLU A 6 -3.96 -5.19 -15.65
N LEU A 7 -3.90 -5.95 -16.75
CA LEU A 7 -3.72 -5.42 -18.09
C LEU A 7 -5.00 -5.69 -18.88
N SER A 8 -5.68 -4.62 -19.26
CA SER A 8 -6.90 -4.71 -20.07
C SER A 8 -6.63 -4.29 -21.51
N PHE A 9 -7.07 -5.10 -22.46
CA PHE A 9 -6.89 -4.88 -23.90
C PHE A 9 -8.25 -4.72 -24.55
N HIS A 10 -8.43 -3.68 -25.34
CA HIS A 10 -9.68 -3.40 -26.06
C HIS A 10 -9.85 -4.23 -27.35
N ARG A 11 -8.97 -5.16 -27.64
CA ARG A 11 -9.05 -6.09 -28.77
C ARG A 11 -8.76 -7.50 -28.28
N ALA A 12 -9.43 -8.46 -28.88
CA ALA A 12 -9.11 -9.86 -28.64
C ALA A 12 -7.66 -10.14 -29.05
N ILE A 13 -6.85 -10.54 -28.09
CA ILE A 13 -5.50 -11.04 -28.32
C ILE A 13 -5.64 -12.56 -28.40
N SER A 14 -5.37 -13.12 -29.57
CA SER A 14 -5.69 -14.51 -29.89
C SER A 14 -4.96 -15.54 -29.03
N VAL A 15 -3.75 -15.24 -28.57
CA VAL A 15 -3.00 -16.06 -27.58
C VAL A 15 -1.91 -15.20 -26.96
N LEU A 16 -2.08 -14.81 -25.72
CA LEU A 16 -0.98 -14.24 -24.93
C LEU A 16 -0.47 -15.34 -23.98
N SER A 17 0.72 -15.84 -24.25
CA SER A 17 1.42 -16.72 -23.31
C SER A 17 2.11 -15.87 -22.22
N ILE A 18 2.14 -16.38 -21.00
CA ILE A 18 2.88 -15.75 -19.87
C ILE A 18 4.34 -15.48 -20.24
N SER A 19 4.96 -16.37 -21.02
CA SER A 19 6.33 -16.22 -21.48
C SER A 19 6.58 -15.01 -22.39
N GLN A 20 5.51 -14.48 -22.98
CA GLN A 20 5.57 -13.33 -23.89
C GLN A 20 5.45 -11.97 -23.18
N VAL A 21 5.31 -11.98 -21.85
CA VAL A 21 5.21 -10.78 -21.05
C VAL A 21 6.38 -10.74 -20.07
N SER A 22 7.04 -9.61 -19.97
CA SER A 22 8.02 -9.32 -18.93
C SER A 22 7.58 -8.12 -18.12
N VAL A 23 7.62 -8.24 -16.80
CA VAL A 23 7.29 -7.17 -15.87
C VAL A 23 8.55 -6.81 -15.10
N TRP A 24 8.83 -5.52 -15.04
CA TRP A 24 9.95 -4.97 -14.32
C TRP A 24 9.45 -3.98 -13.27
N VAL A 25 10.11 -3.95 -12.13
CA VAL A 25 9.84 -2.99 -11.06
C VAL A 25 11.10 -2.21 -10.73
N LYS A 26 10.90 -0.95 -10.39
CA LYS A 26 11.93 -0.06 -9.86
C LYS A 26 11.34 0.68 -8.66
N SER A 27 12.05 0.68 -7.54
CA SER A 27 11.61 1.28 -6.28
C SER A 27 12.80 1.56 -5.37
N LEU A 28 12.56 2.12 -4.18
CA LEU A 28 13.57 2.19 -3.12
C LEU A 28 14.10 0.79 -2.75
N ASN A 29 13.23 -0.20 -2.67
CA ASN A 29 13.62 -1.58 -2.34
C ASN A 29 14.49 -2.25 -3.40
N THR A 30 14.52 -1.74 -4.63
CA THR A 30 15.43 -2.17 -5.71
C THR A 30 16.65 -1.26 -5.84
N GLN A 31 16.87 -0.36 -4.89
CA GLN A 31 17.92 0.67 -4.98
C GLN A 31 17.83 1.48 -6.30
N HIS A 32 16.61 1.80 -6.72
CA HIS A 32 16.30 2.49 -7.97
C HIS A 32 16.81 1.81 -9.24
N ARG A 33 16.98 0.48 -9.22
CA ARG A 33 17.32 -0.33 -10.41
C ARG A 33 16.09 -1.06 -10.93
N TRP A 34 16.02 -1.30 -12.22
CA TRP A 34 15.00 -2.15 -12.81
C TRP A 34 15.30 -3.61 -12.51
N VAL A 35 14.37 -4.28 -11.82
CA VAL A 35 14.45 -5.70 -11.49
C VAL A 35 13.28 -6.41 -12.14
N LYS A 36 13.55 -7.51 -12.86
CA LYS A 36 12.51 -8.33 -13.45
C LYS A 36 11.74 -9.06 -12.34
N LEU A 37 10.42 -9.04 -12.41
CA LEU A 37 9.57 -9.77 -11.48
C LEU A 37 9.33 -11.20 -11.95
N ASP A 38 9.42 -12.14 -11.02
CA ASP A 38 8.82 -13.45 -11.17
C ASP A 38 7.35 -13.37 -10.82
N PHE A 39 6.49 -13.96 -11.63
CA PHE A 39 5.06 -13.89 -11.45
C PHE A 39 4.34 -15.09 -12.04
N ASN A 40 3.15 -15.35 -11.50
CA ASN A 40 2.15 -16.19 -12.12
C ASN A 40 1.13 -15.30 -12.84
N ALA A 41 0.50 -15.80 -13.88
CA ALA A 41 -0.53 -15.05 -14.55
C ALA A 41 -1.70 -15.96 -14.93
N CYS A 42 -2.88 -15.38 -14.92
CA CYS A 42 -4.09 -15.98 -15.48
C CYS A 42 -4.79 -14.94 -16.37
N HIS A 43 -5.60 -15.41 -17.30
CA HIS A 43 -6.35 -14.52 -18.17
C HIS A 43 -7.85 -14.77 -18.05
N LYS A 44 -8.61 -13.71 -18.31
CA LYS A 44 -10.05 -13.76 -18.44
C LYS A 44 -10.42 -13.16 -19.80
N ASN A 45 -11.18 -13.90 -20.60
CA ASN A 45 -11.74 -13.42 -21.85
C ASN A 45 -13.23 -13.11 -21.64
N ASP A 46 -13.59 -11.85 -21.79
CA ASP A 46 -14.97 -11.42 -21.98
C ASP A 46 -15.16 -11.10 -23.47
N SER A 47 -16.40 -11.11 -23.96
CA SER A 47 -16.75 -11.07 -25.40
C SER A 47 -16.05 -10.01 -26.25
N ASN A 48 -15.52 -8.93 -25.65
CA ASN A 48 -14.82 -7.84 -26.35
C ASN A 48 -13.52 -7.40 -25.67
N ASN A 49 -13.17 -7.95 -24.51
CA ASN A 49 -12.00 -7.55 -23.76
C ASN A 49 -11.20 -8.77 -23.32
N PHE A 50 -9.90 -8.66 -23.46
CA PHE A 50 -8.96 -9.61 -22.85
C PHE A 50 -8.32 -8.93 -21.63
N THR A 51 -8.35 -9.60 -20.49
CA THR A 51 -7.71 -9.12 -19.26
C THR A 51 -6.67 -10.15 -18.80
N LEU A 52 -5.44 -9.70 -18.64
CA LEU A 52 -4.36 -10.50 -18.07
C LEU A 52 -4.13 -10.03 -16.62
N PHE A 53 -4.26 -10.95 -15.69
CA PHE A 53 -3.95 -10.76 -14.29
C PHE A 53 -2.56 -11.31 -14.01
N ILE A 54 -1.66 -10.45 -13.58
CA ILE A 54 -0.30 -10.79 -13.20
C ILE A 54 -0.22 -10.73 -11.68
N GLN A 55 0.20 -11.84 -11.06
CA GLN A 55 0.39 -11.96 -9.62
C GLN A 55 1.87 -12.09 -9.32
N PRO A 56 2.55 -11.03 -8.84
CA PRO A 56 3.94 -11.12 -8.40
C PRO A 56 4.08 -12.11 -7.26
N ASP A 57 5.27 -12.74 -7.16
CA ASP A 57 5.58 -13.61 -6.04
C ASP A 57 5.44 -12.85 -4.72
N VAL A 58 4.68 -13.42 -3.79
CA VAL A 58 4.41 -12.83 -2.46
C VAL A 58 5.65 -12.69 -1.59
N HIS A 59 6.71 -13.41 -1.88
CA HIS A 59 7.99 -13.33 -1.17
C HIS A 59 8.94 -12.28 -1.77
N CYS A 60 8.57 -11.67 -2.90
CA CYS A 60 9.41 -10.70 -3.58
C CYS A 60 9.48 -9.38 -2.79
N LEU A 61 10.62 -9.11 -2.16
CA LEU A 61 10.86 -7.87 -1.41
C LEU A 61 10.77 -6.62 -2.29
N THR A 62 11.04 -6.74 -3.57
CA THR A 62 11.05 -5.64 -4.52
C THR A 62 9.67 -5.01 -4.76
N THR A 63 8.60 -5.74 -4.43
CA THR A 63 7.20 -5.29 -4.58
C THR A 63 6.62 -4.65 -3.33
N LYS A 64 7.40 -4.51 -2.25
CA LYS A 64 6.94 -3.85 -1.03
C LYS A 64 6.70 -2.37 -1.26
N LEU A 65 5.59 -1.87 -0.71
CA LEU A 65 5.22 -0.46 -0.76
C LEU A 65 5.89 0.38 0.34
N LEU A 66 6.42 -0.27 1.36
CA LEU A 66 7.12 0.37 2.46
C LEU A 66 8.59 -0.04 2.45
N HIS A 67 9.44 0.92 2.78
CA HIS A 67 10.86 0.77 3.02
C HIS A 67 11.19 1.37 4.39
N PHE A 68 11.93 0.62 5.23
CA PHE A 68 12.35 1.14 6.53
C PHE A 68 13.66 1.93 6.37
N ASP A 69 13.60 3.21 6.63
CA ASP A 69 14.77 4.10 6.67
C ASP A 69 15.41 3.99 8.06
N VAL A 70 16.56 3.33 8.11
CA VAL A 70 17.28 3.05 9.38
C VAL A 70 17.84 4.34 9.99
N GLU A 71 18.25 5.32 9.17
CA GLU A 71 18.84 6.56 9.66
C GLU A 71 17.80 7.45 10.33
N ARG A 72 16.60 7.53 9.72
CA ARG A 72 15.48 8.31 10.24
C ARG A 72 14.61 7.52 11.21
N PHE A 73 14.83 6.23 11.30
CA PHE A 73 14.03 5.28 12.07
C PHE A 73 12.53 5.38 11.76
N THR A 74 12.17 5.36 10.48
CA THR A 74 10.79 5.50 10.03
C THR A 74 10.47 4.68 8.78
N GLN A 75 9.19 4.42 8.57
CA GLN A 75 8.69 3.82 7.35
C GLN A 75 8.53 4.88 6.25
N VAL A 76 9.17 4.66 5.13
CA VAL A 76 9.05 5.51 3.94
C VAL A 76 8.23 4.78 2.89
N ARG A 77 7.25 5.46 2.32
CA ARG A 77 6.48 4.91 1.21
C ARG A 77 7.36 4.82 -0.03
N SER A 78 7.49 3.63 -0.57
CA SER A 78 8.24 3.37 -1.79
C SER A 78 7.33 3.57 -3.00
N GLU A 79 7.66 4.52 -3.85
CA GLU A 79 7.00 4.65 -5.14
C GLU A 79 7.45 3.52 -6.05
N LEU A 80 6.49 2.75 -6.53
CA LEU A 80 6.73 1.69 -7.50
C LEU A 80 6.60 2.26 -8.91
N GLN A 81 7.65 2.10 -9.71
CA GLN A 81 7.59 2.28 -11.14
C GLN A 81 7.52 0.90 -11.79
N LEU A 82 6.57 0.72 -12.68
CA LEU A 82 6.36 -0.52 -13.41
C LEU A 82 6.70 -0.32 -14.88
N LYS A 83 7.35 -1.31 -15.47
CA LYS A 83 7.61 -1.40 -16.89
C LYS A 83 7.15 -2.76 -17.37
N ILE A 84 6.33 -2.78 -18.40
CA ILE A 84 5.80 -4.00 -18.99
C ILE A 84 6.28 -4.07 -20.43
N GLU A 85 6.88 -5.19 -20.79
CA GLU A 85 7.38 -5.46 -22.12
C GLU A 85 6.67 -6.68 -22.70
N PHE A 86 6.27 -6.58 -23.93
CA PHE A 86 5.67 -7.65 -24.69
C PHE A 86 6.65 -8.15 -25.74
N GLU A 87 6.60 -9.42 -26.04
CA GLU A 87 7.39 -9.98 -27.15
C GLU A 87 7.00 -9.31 -28.48
N GLN A 88 7.97 -9.00 -29.31
CA GLN A 88 7.74 -8.28 -30.58
C GLN A 88 6.76 -8.99 -31.52
N SER A 89 6.69 -10.31 -31.43
CA SER A 89 5.75 -11.16 -32.20
C SER A 89 4.28 -10.79 -32.00
N LEU A 90 3.94 -10.13 -30.88
CA LEU A 90 2.55 -9.78 -30.55
C LEU A 90 2.07 -8.48 -31.20
N HIS A 91 2.94 -7.70 -31.82
CA HIS A 91 2.62 -6.39 -32.43
C HIS A 91 1.81 -5.45 -31.52
N ILE A 92 2.01 -5.54 -30.19
CA ILE A 92 1.36 -4.67 -29.20
C ILE A 92 2.16 -3.38 -29.10
N SER A 93 1.53 -2.25 -29.42
CA SER A 93 2.11 -0.92 -29.22
C SER A 93 1.87 -0.43 -27.81
N VAL A 94 2.94 -0.26 -27.03
CA VAL A 94 2.88 0.28 -25.64
C VAL A 94 2.57 1.78 -25.63
N SER A 95 2.72 2.48 -26.75
CA SER A 95 2.47 3.93 -26.85
C SER A 95 1.00 4.34 -26.63
N GLN A 96 0.08 3.38 -26.59
CA GLN A 96 -1.35 3.59 -26.32
C GLN A 96 -1.80 3.07 -24.95
N CYS A 97 -0.87 2.73 -24.08
CA CYS A 97 -1.22 2.24 -22.73
C CYS A 97 -1.54 3.39 -21.78
N HIS A 98 -2.71 3.34 -21.16
CA HIS A 98 -3.04 4.18 -20.02
C HIS A 98 -2.60 3.47 -18.74
N ILE A 99 -1.69 4.08 -17.98
CA ILE A 99 -1.26 3.57 -16.67
C ILE A 99 -2.16 4.21 -15.62
N LEU A 100 -2.98 3.40 -14.97
CA LEU A 100 -3.80 3.83 -13.85
C LEU A 100 -2.97 3.87 -12.56
N PRO A 101 -3.36 4.71 -11.58
CA PRO A 101 -2.70 4.73 -10.28
C PRO A 101 -2.69 3.36 -9.60
N ILE A 102 -1.64 3.07 -8.85
CA ILE A 102 -1.59 1.87 -8.01
C ILE A 102 -2.59 2.05 -6.88
N LEU A 103 -3.58 1.16 -6.80
CA LEU A 103 -4.59 1.16 -5.76
C LEU A 103 -4.13 0.29 -4.59
N CYS A 104 -4.27 0.81 -3.38
CA CYS A 104 -4.13 0.03 -2.16
C CYS A 104 -5.53 -0.30 -1.62
N LEU A 105 -5.98 -1.53 -1.83
CA LEU A 105 -7.33 -1.94 -1.45
C LEU A 105 -7.55 -1.88 0.06
N ASP A 106 -6.51 -2.16 0.84
CA ASP A 106 -6.57 -2.15 2.30
C ASP A 106 -6.90 -0.75 2.87
N THR A 107 -6.59 0.31 2.12
CA THR A 107 -6.78 1.69 2.59
C THR A 107 -7.94 2.43 1.92
N GLN A 108 -8.66 1.80 1.00
CA GLN A 108 -9.73 2.47 0.23
C GLN A 108 -10.88 3.03 1.07
N GLY A 109 -11.13 2.46 2.24
CA GLY A 109 -12.18 2.94 3.15
C GLY A 109 -11.77 4.10 4.05
N PHE A 110 -10.50 4.51 4.02
CA PHE A 110 -9.98 5.55 4.87
C PHE A 110 -10.04 6.91 4.21
N THR A 111 -10.50 7.92 4.94
CA THR A 111 -10.32 9.33 4.64
C THR A 111 -9.14 9.88 5.44
N HIS A 112 -8.54 10.97 4.96
CA HIS A 112 -7.35 11.53 5.57
C HIS A 112 -7.57 13.00 5.87
N PHE A 113 -7.09 13.44 7.04
CA PHE A 113 -7.12 14.84 7.45
C PHE A 113 -5.93 15.15 8.36
N THR A 114 -5.68 16.41 8.61
CA THR A 114 -4.65 16.85 9.55
C THR A 114 -5.33 17.52 10.73
N TYR A 115 -4.92 17.16 11.93
CA TYR A 115 -5.31 17.82 13.17
C TYR A 115 -4.05 18.28 13.89
N GLN A 116 -3.89 19.59 14.03
CA GLN A 116 -2.62 20.20 14.44
C GLN A 116 -1.48 19.73 13.50
N ASP A 117 -0.48 19.02 13.98
CA ASP A 117 0.63 18.42 13.25
C ASP A 117 0.49 16.90 13.04
N LEU A 118 -0.62 16.31 13.54
CA LEU A 118 -0.92 14.90 13.34
C LEU A 118 -1.59 14.67 11.99
N THR A 119 -1.08 13.75 11.22
CA THR A 119 -1.77 13.23 10.03
C THR A 119 -2.68 12.09 10.46
N CYS A 120 -3.98 12.24 10.27
CA CYS A 120 -4.98 11.27 10.72
C CYS A 120 -5.57 10.50 9.55
N SER A 121 -5.66 9.18 9.70
CA SER A 121 -6.43 8.30 8.83
C SER A 121 -7.68 7.84 9.57
N PHE A 122 -8.84 8.02 8.96
CA PHE A 122 -10.14 7.77 9.57
C PHE A 122 -11.00 6.86 8.71
N TYR A 123 -11.48 5.78 9.31
CA TYR A 123 -12.45 4.88 8.71
C TYR A 123 -13.81 5.09 9.37
N GLN A 124 -14.82 5.31 8.55
CA GLN A 124 -16.21 5.41 8.97
C GLN A 124 -16.96 4.15 8.53
N PRO A 125 -17.60 3.43 9.45
CA PRO A 125 -18.44 2.30 9.08
C PRO A 125 -19.63 2.75 8.23
N LYS A 126 -20.31 1.80 7.59
CA LYS A 126 -21.53 2.11 6.86
C LYS A 126 -22.52 2.80 7.80
N ALA A 127 -23.10 3.90 7.32
CA ALA A 127 -23.98 4.74 8.11
C ALA A 127 -25.08 3.93 8.82
N SER A 128 -25.17 4.09 10.13
CA SER A 128 -26.29 3.66 10.93
C SER A 128 -26.72 4.83 11.82
N PHE A 129 -27.97 4.81 12.29
CA PHE A 129 -28.46 5.82 13.23
C PHE A 129 -28.08 5.53 14.70
N GLN A 130 -27.21 4.54 14.91
CA GLN A 130 -26.75 4.13 16.24
C GLN A 130 -25.37 4.70 16.53
N LEU A 131 -25.07 4.84 17.83
CA LEU A 131 -23.72 5.15 18.27
C LEU A 131 -22.84 3.92 18.08
N HIS A 132 -21.68 4.11 17.52
CA HIS A 132 -20.67 3.07 17.30
C HIS A 132 -19.45 3.33 18.17
N PRO A 133 -18.75 2.27 18.60
CA PRO A 133 -17.47 2.40 19.28
C PRO A 133 -16.45 3.17 18.43
N LEU A 134 -15.49 3.82 19.08
CA LEU A 134 -14.31 4.40 18.45
C LEU A 134 -13.07 3.62 18.87
N ILE A 135 -12.31 3.13 17.89
CA ILE A 135 -11.01 2.52 18.10
C ILE A 135 -9.94 3.52 17.64
N ILE A 136 -9.02 3.85 18.54
CA ILE A 136 -7.86 4.69 18.25
C ILE A 136 -6.65 3.78 18.14
N CYS A 137 -6.02 3.75 16.95
CA CYS A 137 -4.84 2.94 16.65
C CYS A 137 -3.60 3.83 16.69
N LEU A 138 -2.83 3.77 17.77
CA LEU A 138 -1.55 4.48 17.87
C LEU A 138 -0.43 3.62 17.26
N HIS A 139 0.37 4.23 16.41
CA HIS A 139 1.49 3.54 15.76
C HIS A 139 2.67 3.33 16.71
N GLY A 140 3.53 2.35 16.38
CA GLY A 140 4.76 2.07 17.11
C GLY A 140 5.93 2.98 16.73
N ALA A 141 7.03 2.84 17.44
CA ALA A 141 8.30 3.48 17.08
C ALA A 141 8.72 3.03 15.67
N GLY A 142 9.18 3.97 14.85
CA GLY A 142 9.55 3.69 13.46
C GLY A 142 8.41 3.81 12.46
N GLU A 143 7.23 4.25 12.87
CA GLU A 143 6.07 4.47 12.00
C GLU A 143 5.62 5.94 11.99
N GLY A 144 6.36 6.82 12.64
CA GLY A 144 6.16 8.26 12.60
C GLY A 144 6.34 8.84 11.21
N GLY A 145 5.81 10.03 10.99
CA GLY A 145 5.85 10.73 9.71
C GLY A 145 4.55 11.44 9.39
N ASN A 146 4.39 11.83 8.13
CA ASN A 146 3.21 12.53 7.64
C ASN A 146 2.68 11.92 6.32
N ASN A 147 2.99 10.66 6.07
CA ASN A 147 2.75 9.98 4.81
C ASN A 147 1.70 8.86 4.89
N GLN A 148 1.01 8.74 6.05
CA GLN A 148 -0.03 7.74 6.33
C GLN A 148 0.49 6.29 6.22
N SER A 149 1.80 6.09 6.34
CA SER A 149 2.39 4.75 6.28
C SER A 149 2.02 3.88 7.48
N ASN A 150 1.68 4.49 8.62
CA ASN A 150 1.31 3.81 9.85
C ASN A 150 0.14 2.82 9.66
N ILE A 151 -0.89 3.16 8.85
CA ILE A 151 -2.02 2.24 8.62
C ILE A 151 -1.64 0.99 7.81
N LEU A 152 -0.50 1.02 7.11
CA LEU A 152 0.01 -0.10 6.32
C LEU A 152 1.15 -0.86 7.02
N ALA A 153 1.86 -0.23 7.95
CA ALA A 153 3.05 -0.78 8.55
C ALA A 153 2.71 -1.90 9.54
N ASP A 154 1.91 -1.62 10.54
CA ASP A 154 1.44 -2.61 11.53
C ASP A 154 0.13 -3.30 11.14
N LYS A 155 -0.59 -2.72 10.16
CA LYS A 155 -1.90 -3.18 9.66
C LYS A 155 -3.03 -3.21 10.70
N MET A 156 -2.82 -2.68 11.88
CA MET A 156 -3.84 -2.73 12.95
C MET A 156 -5.11 -2.00 12.52
N ALA A 157 -5.00 -0.77 12.04
CA ALA A 157 -6.14 0.02 11.58
C ALA A 157 -6.89 -0.65 10.43
N VAL A 158 -6.19 -1.14 9.40
CA VAL A 158 -6.83 -1.83 8.26
C VAL A 158 -7.43 -3.19 8.66
N THR A 159 -6.87 -3.85 9.67
CA THR A 159 -7.44 -5.08 10.22
C THR A 159 -8.78 -4.82 10.89
N PHE A 160 -8.89 -3.79 11.72
CA PHE A 160 -10.15 -3.42 12.33
C PHE A 160 -11.18 -2.88 11.33
N ALA A 161 -10.74 -2.33 10.21
CA ALA A 161 -11.62 -1.85 9.14
C ALA A 161 -12.17 -2.98 8.25
N ASN A 162 -11.66 -4.20 8.31
CA ASN A 162 -12.20 -5.30 7.52
C ASN A 162 -13.56 -5.77 8.04
N GLN A 163 -14.38 -6.35 7.16
CA GLN A 163 -15.78 -6.71 7.47
C GLN A 163 -15.91 -7.63 8.68
N LEU A 164 -15.02 -8.61 8.84
CA LEU A 164 -15.08 -9.54 9.95
C LEU A 164 -14.97 -8.83 11.31
N HIS A 165 -13.98 -7.93 11.45
CA HIS A 165 -13.79 -7.19 12.69
C HIS A 165 -14.86 -6.12 12.91
N GLN A 166 -15.36 -5.52 11.82
CA GLN A 166 -16.49 -4.60 11.90
C GLN A 166 -17.71 -5.29 12.48
N ASP A 167 -18.05 -6.49 12.01
CA ASP A 167 -19.19 -7.27 12.50
C ASP A 167 -18.99 -7.73 13.96
N MET A 168 -17.76 -8.10 14.34
CA MET A 168 -17.46 -8.56 15.70
C MET A 168 -17.46 -7.44 16.74
N LEU A 169 -17.16 -6.20 16.35
CA LEU A 169 -16.92 -5.06 17.24
C LEU A 169 -18.00 -3.97 17.14
N ASP A 170 -19.17 -4.32 16.62
CA ASP A 170 -20.31 -3.42 16.46
C ASP A 170 -20.02 -2.21 15.56
N ASN A 171 -19.34 -2.47 14.43
CA ASN A 171 -19.03 -1.48 13.39
C ASN A 171 -18.32 -0.23 13.93
N PRO A 172 -17.14 -0.36 14.54
CA PRO A 172 -16.46 0.77 15.13
C PRO A 172 -15.98 1.79 14.09
N TYR A 173 -15.96 3.06 14.49
CA TYR A 173 -15.08 4.06 13.86
C TYR A 173 -13.62 3.71 14.15
N ILE A 174 -12.73 3.98 13.22
CA ILE A 174 -11.30 3.75 13.43
C ILE A 174 -10.55 5.04 13.13
N LEU A 175 -9.77 5.50 14.10
CA LEU A 175 -8.89 6.65 13.99
C LEU A 175 -7.44 6.19 14.15
N ALA A 176 -6.61 6.42 13.15
CA ALA A 176 -5.20 6.13 13.17
C ALA A 176 -4.39 7.42 12.96
N PRO A 177 -4.07 8.14 14.05
CA PRO A 177 -3.21 9.31 13.96
C PRO A 177 -1.75 8.88 13.74
N GLN A 178 -0.99 9.70 13.03
CA GLN A 178 0.44 9.56 12.82
C GLN A 178 1.12 10.83 13.30
N CYS A 179 1.94 10.73 14.34
CA CYS A 179 2.79 11.84 14.76
C CYS A 179 4.00 11.96 13.83
N PRO A 180 4.58 13.16 13.66
CA PRO A 180 5.68 13.39 12.73
C PRO A 180 6.91 12.52 12.99
N SER A 181 7.17 12.15 14.24
CA SER A 181 8.34 11.37 14.62
C SER A 181 7.97 10.25 15.63
N PHE A 182 7.97 10.57 16.90
CA PHE A 182 7.62 9.66 17.99
C PHE A 182 6.56 10.29 18.89
N TRP A 183 5.78 9.45 19.58
CA TRP A 183 4.78 9.91 20.55
C TRP A 183 5.38 10.60 21.76
N VAL A 184 6.64 10.29 22.07
CA VAL A 184 7.41 10.85 23.20
C VAL A 184 8.59 11.67 22.67
N ASP A 185 9.03 12.64 23.45
CA ASP A 185 10.16 13.52 23.09
C ASP A 185 11.50 12.76 23.00
N LYS A 186 11.62 11.64 23.72
CA LYS A 186 12.84 10.84 23.79
C LYS A 186 12.58 9.40 24.20
N PHE A 187 13.21 8.44 23.54
CA PHE A 187 13.24 7.04 23.99
C PHE A 187 14.58 6.38 23.70
N LEU A 188 14.90 5.31 24.44
CA LEU A 188 16.12 4.51 24.31
C LEU A 188 15.82 3.17 23.66
N LEU A 189 16.52 2.86 22.57
CA LEU A 189 16.43 1.55 21.90
C LEU A 189 17.85 1.07 21.57
N ASN A 190 18.16 -0.16 21.99
CA ASN A 190 19.45 -0.82 21.73
C ASN A 190 20.69 0.06 22.11
N GLY A 191 20.58 0.82 23.20
CA GLY A 191 21.67 1.70 23.66
C GLY A 191 21.79 3.03 22.93
N GLN A 192 20.92 3.31 21.96
CA GLN A 192 20.88 4.57 21.22
C GLN A 192 19.61 5.36 21.58
N TYR A 193 19.78 6.68 21.81
CA TYR A 193 18.66 7.59 22.01
C TYR A 193 18.10 8.07 20.67
N TYR A 194 16.76 8.03 20.57
CA TYR A 194 15.98 8.62 19.50
C TYR A 194 15.18 9.80 20.07
N TYR A 195 15.04 10.86 19.31
CA TYR A 195 14.39 12.09 19.73
C TYR A 195 13.19 12.38 18.86
N GLY A 196 12.05 12.62 19.50
CA GLY A 196 10.84 13.14 18.87
C GLY A 196 10.86 14.66 18.76
N GLU A 197 9.88 15.21 18.06
CA GLU A 197 9.73 16.67 17.96
C GLU A 197 9.17 17.26 19.25
N ARG A 198 8.24 16.54 19.88
CA ARG A 198 7.62 16.87 21.17
C ARG A 198 7.00 15.63 21.82
N ASP A 199 6.62 15.76 23.08
CA ASP A 199 5.86 14.71 23.79
C ASP A 199 4.35 14.88 23.49
N TYR A 200 3.82 14.03 22.62
CA TYR A 200 2.40 13.99 22.28
C TYR A 200 1.53 13.28 23.35
N THR A 201 2.16 12.71 24.38
CA THR A 201 1.44 12.06 25.48
C THR A 201 1.09 13.05 26.59
N ALA A 202 1.63 14.26 26.55
CA ALA A 202 1.42 15.29 27.54
C ALA A 202 0.24 16.24 27.22
N ASP A 203 -0.33 16.17 26.03
CA ASP A 203 -1.48 16.95 25.55
C ASP A 203 -2.77 16.13 25.64
#